data_69d80b62ff815e33907c57b8d4c9246f
#
_entry.id   69d80b62ff815e33907c57b8d4c9246f
#
_cell.length_a   1.000
_cell.length_b   1.000
_cell.length_c   1.000
_cell.angle_alpha   90.00
_cell.angle_beta   90.00
_cell.angle_gamma   90.00
#
_symmetry.space_group_name_H-M   'P 1'
#
loop_
_entity.id
_entity.type
_entity.pdbx_description
1 polymer ?
#
loop_
_entity_poly.entity_id
_entity_poly.type
_entity_poly.pdbx_seq_one_letter_code
_entity_poly.pdbx_strand_id
1 'polypeptide(L)'
;MLSSKITDYQVDEWDSMIDVNIKGTLYTAQAALPTMLEQSSGHLINIASISGFEVTKSSTIYSATKAAVHTITQGLEKELAKTGVKVTSISPGMVDTAITAAYNPTDRKKLEPQDIAEAVLYALTQPKHVNVNEITVRPV
;
A
#
# COMPACT_ATOMS: atom_id res chain seq x y z
N MET A 1 -9.16 2.69 9.69
CA MET A 1 -7.91 3.39 10.02
C MET A 1 -8.04 3.86 11.44
N LEU A 2 -7.20 3.37 12.27
CA LEU A 2 -7.17 3.77 13.65
C LEU A 2 -6.31 5.03 13.73
N SER A 3 -6.92 6.13 14.09
CA SER A 3 -6.26 7.41 14.28
C SER A 3 -6.28 7.70 15.78
N SER A 4 -5.16 7.44 16.44
CA SER A 4 -4.99 7.69 17.86
C SER A 4 -3.64 8.37 18.10
N LYS A 5 -3.56 9.19 19.13
CA LYS A 5 -2.27 9.72 19.56
C LYS A 5 -1.43 8.61 20.17
N ILE A 6 -0.11 8.70 20.03
CA ILE A 6 0.77 7.71 20.66
C ILE A 6 0.58 7.67 22.18
N THR A 7 0.19 8.80 22.78
CA THR A 7 -0.10 8.94 24.22
C THR A 7 -1.43 8.30 24.65
N ASP A 8 -2.23 7.79 23.75
CA ASP A 8 -3.47 7.07 24.08
C ASP A 8 -3.19 5.59 24.39
N TYR A 9 -1.95 5.14 24.15
CA TYR A 9 -1.43 3.81 24.49
C TYR A 9 -2.29 2.64 23.99
N GLN A 10 -2.84 2.77 22.78
CA GLN A 10 -3.69 1.74 22.15
C GLN A 10 -2.84 0.60 21.58
N VAL A 11 -2.17 -0.16 22.43
CA VAL A 11 -1.17 -1.17 22.04
C VAL A 11 -1.78 -2.28 21.17
N ASP A 12 -2.97 -2.76 21.52
CA ASP A 12 -3.65 -3.82 20.74
C ASP A 12 -3.98 -3.36 19.30
N GLU A 13 -4.30 -2.06 19.14
CA GLU A 13 -4.52 -1.48 17.82
C GLU A 13 -3.22 -1.35 17.04
N TRP A 14 -2.10 -1.02 17.70
CA TRP A 14 -0.79 -0.94 17.06
C TRP A 14 -0.36 -2.33 16.57
N ASP A 15 -0.49 -3.35 17.42
CA ASP A 15 -0.18 -4.74 17.06
C ASP A 15 -1.02 -5.20 15.88
N SER A 16 -2.32 -4.93 15.90
CA SER A 16 -3.22 -5.24 14.78
C SER A 16 -2.80 -4.56 13.48
N MET A 17 -2.43 -3.27 13.52
CA MET A 17 -1.96 -2.55 12.33
C MET A 17 -0.63 -3.11 11.80
N ILE A 18 0.30 -3.47 12.69
CA ILE A 18 1.58 -4.08 12.33
C ILE A 18 1.34 -5.45 11.70
N ASP A 19 0.53 -6.27 12.34
CA ASP A 19 0.22 -7.63 11.87
C ASP A 19 -0.44 -7.61 10.49
N VAL A 20 -1.45 -6.77 10.30
CA VAL A 20 -2.17 -6.70 9.02
C VAL A 20 -1.33 -6.00 7.94
N ASN A 21 -0.80 -4.82 8.21
CA ASN A 21 -0.16 -4.02 7.15
C ASN A 21 1.25 -4.49 6.81
N ILE A 22 2.04 -4.91 7.80
CA ILE A 22 3.42 -5.32 7.58
C ILE A 22 3.51 -6.83 7.38
N LYS A 23 3.14 -7.61 8.39
CA LYS A 23 3.25 -9.07 8.30
C LYS A 23 2.34 -9.64 7.22
N GLY A 24 1.10 -9.12 7.08
CA GLY A 24 0.20 -9.53 6.02
C GLY A 24 0.78 -9.32 4.62
N THR A 25 1.45 -8.18 4.37
CA THR A 25 2.16 -7.91 3.11
C THR A 25 3.27 -8.94 2.87
N LEU A 26 4.08 -9.23 3.89
CA LEU A 26 5.18 -10.20 3.78
C LEU A 26 4.67 -11.63 3.56
N TYR A 27 3.62 -12.05 4.27
CA TYR A 27 3.04 -13.38 4.11
C TYR A 27 2.38 -13.56 2.75
N THR A 28 1.75 -12.52 2.22
CA THR A 28 1.20 -12.55 0.84
C THR A 28 2.31 -12.72 -0.18
N ALA A 29 3.40 -11.96 -0.04
CA ALA A 29 4.57 -12.10 -0.91
C ALA A 29 5.18 -13.50 -0.81
N GLN A 30 5.38 -14.01 0.41
CA GLN A 30 5.90 -15.36 0.65
C GLN A 30 5.06 -16.44 -0.03
N ALA A 31 3.73 -16.32 0.03
CA ALA A 31 2.83 -17.30 -0.57
C ALA A 31 2.79 -17.24 -2.11
N ALA A 32 2.91 -16.05 -2.70
CA ALA A 32 2.77 -15.85 -4.14
C ALA A 32 4.07 -16.02 -4.91
N LEU A 33 5.20 -15.60 -4.35
CA LEU A 33 6.49 -15.52 -5.05
C LEU A 33 7.00 -16.86 -5.59
N PRO A 34 6.92 -18.01 -4.89
CA PRO A 34 7.42 -19.27 -5.44
C PRO A 34 6.84 -19.59 -6.82
N THR A 35 5.52 -19.50 -6.96
CA THR A 35 4.83 -19.76 -8.24
C THR A 35 5.19 -18.71 -9.29
N MET A 36 5.26 -17.44 -8.93
CA MET A 36 5.61 -16.37 -9.87
C MET A 36 7.05 -16.52 -10.38
N LEU A 37 7.98 -16.91 -9.53
CA LEU A 37 9.37 -17.14 -9.90
C LEU A 37 9.53 -18.36 -10.81
N GLU A 38 8.84 -19.47 -10.51
CA GLU A 38 8.82 -20.65 -11.35
C GLU A 38 8.29 -20.34 -12.76
N GLN A 39 7.25 -19.51 -12.85
CA GLN A 39 6.67 -19.07 -14.11
C GLN A 39 7.50 -17.97 -14.81
N SER A 40 8.50 -17.39 -14.15
CA SER A 40 9.20 -16.18 -14.61
C SER A 40 8.22 -15.07 -15.03
N SER A 41 7.10 -14.98 -14.33
CA SER A 41 5.99 -14.04 -14.61
C SER A 41 5.12 -13.86 -13.39
N GLY A 42 4.75 -12.63 -13.11
CA GLY A 42 3.85 -12.28 -12.02
C GLY A 42 3.87 -10.78 -11.75
N HIS A 43 2.94 -10.32 -10.94
CA HIS A 43 2.90 -8.92 -10.53
C HIS A 43 2.35 -8.82 -9.10
N LEU A 44 3.19 -8.41 -8.17
CA LEU A 44 2.78 -8.05 -6.81
C LEU A 44 2.39 -6.57 -6.78
N ILE A 45 1.18 -6.28 -6.35
CA ILE A 45 0.71 -4.91 -6.16
C ILE A 45 0.38 -4.71 -4.69
N ASN A 46 1.12 -3.83 -4.03
CA ASN A 46 0.93 -3.48 -2.64
C ASN A 46 0.17 -2.16 -2.52
N ILE A 47 -0.92 -2.16 -1.78
CA ILE A 47 -1.67 -0.93 -1.47
C ILE A 47 -1.05 -0.28 -0.23
N ALA A 48 -0.21 0.72 -0.49
CA ALA A 48 0.39 1.56 0.55
C ALA A 48 -0.54 2.71 0.97
N SER A 49 -0.04 3.90 1.08
CA SER A 49 -0.79 5.15 1.32
C SER A 49 0.16 6.34 1.18
N ILE A 50 -0.39 7.51 0.86
CA ILE A 50 0.35 8.78 1.02
C ILE A 50 0.80 9.00 2.47
N SER A 51 0.09 8.44 3.45
CA SER A 51 0.49 8.49 4.87
C SER A 51 1.82 7.80 5.16
N GLY A 52 2.33 6.97 4.24
CA GLY A 52 3.66 6.38 4.37
C GLY A 52 4.81 7.37 4.17
N PHE A 53 4.55 8.54 3.58
CA PHE A 53 5.52 9.64 3.41
C PHE A 53 5.00 11.01 3.85
N GLU A 54 3.71 11.12 4.20
CA GLU A 54 3.08 12.32 4.76
C GLU A 54 2.44 11.99 6.12
N VAL A 55 3.20 12.21 7.20
CA VAL A 55 2.70 11.91 8.55
C VAL A 55 1.79 13.03 9.01
N THR A 56 0.58 12.69 9.43
CA THR A 56 -0.35 13.63 10.05
C THR A 56 -0.48 13.39 11.56
N LYS A 57 -1.00 14.38 12.27
CA LYS A 57 -1.27 14.24 13.71
C LYS A 57 -2.19 13.03 13.97
N SER A 58 -1.86 12.22 14.95
CA SER A 58 -2.58 11.00 15.33
C SER A 58 -2.52 9.84 14.31
N SER A 59 -1.62 9.89 13.31
CA SER A 59 -1.43 8.80 12.35
C SER A 59 -0.07 8.08 12.49
N THR A 60 0.64 8.30 13.60
CA THR A 60 2.04 7.85 13.74
C THR A 60 2.23 6.38 13.42
N ILE A 61 1.49 5.48 14.05
CA ILE A 61 1.65 4.03 13.83
C ILE A 61 1.15 3.62 12.45
N TYR A 62 0.00 4.12 12.02
CA TYR A 62 -0.50 3.86 10.67
C TYR A 62 0.51 4.30 9.60
N SER A 63 1.04 5.52 9.73
CA SER A 63 2.05 6.05 8.82
C SER A 63 3.33 5.21 8.82
N ALA A 64 3.79 4.77 9.98
CA ALA A 64 4.94 3.88 10.10
C ALA A 64 4.70 2.54 9.39
N THR A 65 3.52 1.93 9.56
CA THR A 65 3.19 0.68 8.86
C THR A 65 3.11 0.87 7.34
N LYS A 66 2.57 2.00 6.86
CA LYS A 66 2.50 2.29 5.42
C LYS A 66 3.86 2.68 4.84
N ALA A 67 4.72 3.33 5.60
CA ALA A 67 6.13 3.53 5.22
C ALA A 67 6.87 2.18 5.09
N ALA A 68 6.61 1.24 6.00
CA ALA A 68 7.15 -0.11 5.90
C ALA A 68 6.69 -0.81 4.62
N VAL A 69 5.42 -0.69 4.22
CA VAL A 69 4.91 -1.26 2.95
C VAL A 69 5.64 -0.67 1.74
N HIS A 70 5.93 0.64 1.71
CA HIS A 70 6.75 1.25 0.67
C HIS A 70 8.14 0.63 0.63
N THR A 71 8.81 0.55 1.77
CA THR A 71 10.18 0.01 1.84
C THR A 71 10.24 -1.47 1.45
N ILE A 72 9.27 -2.27 1.89
CA ILE A 72 9.13 -3.68 1.48
C ILE A 72 8.97 -3.77 -0.04
N THR A 73 8.09 -2.95 -0.63
CA THR A 73 7.86 -2.95 -2.08
C THR A 73 9.13 -2.59 -2.84
N GLN A 74 9.86 -1.56 -2.41
CA GLN A 74 11.15 -1.18 -3.01
C GLN A 74 12.22 -2.27 -2.86
N GLY A 75 12.25 -2.96 -1.73
CA GLY A 75 13.14 -4.10 -1.50
C GLY A 75 12.82 -5.24 -2.46
N LEU A 76 11.57 -5.65 -2.54
CA LEU A 76 11.10 -6.70 -3.44
C LEU A 76 11.38 -6.37 -4.91
N GLU A 77 11.18 -5.12 -5.34
CA GLU A 77 11.53 -4.68 -6.69
C GLU A 77 12.98 -4.95 -7.04
N LYS A 78 13.90 -4.63 -6.13
CA LYS A 78 15.34 -4.84 -6.32
C LYS A 78 15.72 -6.32 -6.31
N GLU A 79 15.17 -7.08 -5.37
CA GLU A 79 15.45 -8.51 -5.21
C GLU A 79 14.89 -9.34 -6.39
N LEU A 80 13.76 -8.93 -6.96
CA LEU A 80 13.10 -9.62 -8.06
C LEU A 80 13.53 -9.10 -9.45
N ALA A 81 14.50 -8.19 -9.51
CA ALA A 81 15.01 -7.67 -10.78
C ALA A 81 15.46 -8.82 -11.69
N LYS A 82 15.08 -8.77 -12.98
CA LYS A 82 15.42 -9.78 -14.01
C LYS A 82 14.73 -11.15 -13.84
N THR A 83 13.86 -11.32 -12.87
CA THR A 83 13.12 -12.59 -12.70
C THR A 83 11.86 -12.70 -13.57
N GLY A 84 11.41 -11.58 -14.15
CA GLY A 84 10.12 -11.49 -14.84
C GLY A 84 8.94 -11.15 -13.93
N VAL A 85 9.14 -11.10 -12.61
CA VAL A 85 8.13 -10.68 -11.64
C VAL A 85 8.18 -9.17 -11.45
N LYS A 86 7.03 -8.52 -11.57
CA LYS A 86 6.86 -7.08 -11.36
C LYS A 86 6.41 -6.78 -9.93
N VAL A 87 6.74 -5.60 -9.44
CA VAL A 87 6.30 -5.12 -8.13
C VAL A 87 5.89 -3.67 -8.24
N THR A 88 4.70 -3.32 -7.72
CA THR A 88 4.16 -1.96 -7.76
C THR A 88 3.62 -1.57 -6.39
N SER A 89 3.88 -0.32 -5.97
CA SER A 89 3.20 0.34 -4.86
C SER A 89 2.11 1.26 -5.38
N ILE A 90 0.90 1.13 -4.86
CA ILE A 90 -0.16 2.12 -5.07
C ILE A 90 -0.34 2.91 -3.77
N SER A 91 -0.27 4.22 -3.86
CA SER A 91 -0.33 5.14 -2.71
C SER A 91 -1.56 6.05 -2.80
N PRO A 92 -2.72 5.56 -2.34
CA PRO A 92 -3.92 6.37 -2.31
C PRO A 92 -3.83 7.51 -1.29
N GLY A 93 -4.43 8.65 -1.64
CA GLY A 93 -4.92 9.62 -0.68
C GLY A 93 -6.21 9.13 -0.01
N MET A 94 -7.10 10.05 0.34
CA MET A 94 -8.35 9.69 1.00
C MET A 94 -9.34 9.07 0.02
N VAL A 95 -9.69 7.80 0.26
CA VAL A 95 -10.68 7.04 -0.52
C VAL A 95 -11.95 6.88 0.31
N ASP A 96 -13.12 6.99 -0.30
CA ASP A 96 -14.41 6.79 0.36
C ASP A 96 -14.66 5.30 0.61
N THR A 97 -14.41 4.90 1.84
CA THR A 97 -14.53 3.52 2.31
C THR A 97 -15.00 3.51 3.75
N ALA A 98 -15.37 2.35 4.27
CA ALA A 98 -15.75 2.20 5.69
C ALA A 98 -14.67 2.73 6.66
N ILE A 99 -13.38 2.63 6.28
CA ILE A 99 -12.26 3.12 7.09
C ILE A 99 -12.27 4.65 7.22
N THR A 100 -12.75 5.36 6.21
CA THR A 100 -12.72 6.83 6.12
C THR A 100 -14.11 7.47 6.23
N ALA A 101 -15.15 6.68 6.45
CA ALA A 101 -16.54 7.16 6.43
C ALA A 101 -16.80 8.33 7.40
N ALA A 102 -16.22 8.27 8.60
CA ALA A 102 -16.38 9.30 9.64
C ALA A 102 -15.31 10.43 9.57
N TYR A 103 -14.42 10.41 8.58
CA TYR A 103 -13.29 11.32 8.52
C TYR A 103 -13.24 12.05 7.18
N ASN A 104 -13.47 13.34 7.20
CA ASN A 104 -13.26 14.22 6.04
C ASN A 104 -12.75 15.60 6.50
N PRO A 105 -11.45 15.74 6.74
CA PRO A 105 -10.88 16.97 7.33
C PRO A 105 -10.82 18.15 6.36
N THR A 106 -11.11 17.97 5.08
CA THR A 106 -10.77 18.97 4.04
C THR A 106 -11.93 19.38 3.14
N ASP A 107 -13.16 18.93 3.36
CA ASP A 107 -14.32 19.13 2.46
C ASP A 107 -14.09 18.77 0.98
N ARG A 108 -12.94 18.18 0.66
CA ARG A 108 -12.64 17.70 -0.68
C ARG A 108 -13.42 16.43 -0.97
N LYS A 109 -13.88 16.28 -2.22
CA LYS A 109 -14.43 14.99 -2.65
C LYS A 109 -13.35 13.91 -2.47
N LYS A 110 -13.68 12.86 -1.72
CA LYS A 110 -12.81 11.69 -1.60
C LYS A 110 -12.67 10.98 -2.94
N LEU A 111 -11.58 10.26 -3.13
CA LEU A 111 -11.45 9.29 -4.21
C LEU A 111 -12.49 8.18 -4.03
N GLU A 112 -12.93 7.62 -5.12
CA GLU A 112 -13.76 6.42 -5.13
C GLU A 112 -12.88 5.17 -5.20
N PRO A 113 -13.30 4.02 -4.66
CA PRO A 113 -12.55 2.76 -4.80
C PRO A 113 -12.20 2.44 -6.25
N GLN A 114 -13.06 2.83 -7.19
CA GLN A 114 -12.85 2.67 -8.62
C GLN A 114 -11.59 3.41 -9.13
N ASP A 115 -11.30 4.60 -8.61
CA ASP A 115 -10.10 5.36 -9.00
C ASP A 115 -8.81 4.58 -8.67
N ILE A 116 -8.84 3.82 -7.58
CA ILE A 116 -7.72 2.98 -7.18
C ILE A 116 -7.65 1.71 -8.02
N ALA A 117 -8.79 1.11 -8.34
CA ALA A 117 -8.85 -0.05 -9.22
C ALA A 117 -8.31 0.28 -10.62
N GLU A 118 -8.58 1.46 -11.15
CA GLU A 118 -8.04 1.93 -12.43
C GLU A 118 -6.52 2.11 -12.39
N ALA A 119 -5.97 2.62 -11.28
CA ALA A 119 -4.52 2.70 -11.09
C ALA A 119 -3.86 1.31 -11.06
N VAL A 120 -4.50 0.35 -10.40
CA VAL A 120 -4.06 -1.06 -10.40
C VAL A 120 -4.11 -1.63 -11.82
N LEU A 121 -5.21 -1.43 -12.54
CA LEU A 121 -5.36 -1.91 -13.91
C LEU A 121 -4.31 -1.31 -14.84
N TYR A 122 -4.02 -0.01 -14.70
CA TYR A 122 -2.95 0.64 -15.45
C TYR A 122 -1.61 -0.06 -15.23
N ALA A 123 -1.23 -0.35 -13.99
CA ALA A 123 0.03 -1.04 -13.69
C ALA A 123 0.06 -2.46 -14.28
N LEU A 124 -1.06 -3.20 -14.20
CA LEU A 124 -1.17 -4.57 -14.69
C LEU A 124 -1.08 -4.69 -16.22
N THR A 125 -1.61 -3.71 -16.93
CA THR A 125 -1.69 -3.73 -18.41
C THR A 125 -0.43 -3.26 -19.12
N GLN A 126 0.60 -2.84 -18.39
CA GLN A 126 1.84 -2.43 -18.99
C GLN A 126 2.60 -3.59 -19.64
N PRO A 127 3.33 -3.34 -20.74
CA PRO A 127 4.14 -4.36 -21.41
C PRO A 127 5.09 -5.10 -20.46
N LYS A 128 5.47 -6.33 -20.81
CA LYS A 128 6.31 -7.18 -19.94
C LYS A 128 7.62 -6.53 -19.49
N HIS A 129 8.23 -5.70 -20.32
CA HIS A 129 9.49 -5.02 -20.02
C HIS A 129 9.33 -3.72 -19.20
N VAL A 130 8.09 -3.32 -18.91
CA VAL A 130 7.78 -2.10 -18.14
C VAL A 130 7.33 -2.50 -16.74
N ASN A 131 8.01 -2.01 -15.72
CA ASN A 131 7.55 -2.03 -14.33
C ASN A 131 7.14 -0.61 -13.93
N VAL A 132 5.94 -0.46 -13.42
CA VAL A 132 5.49 0.79 -12.80
C VAL A 132 5.78 0.66 -11.31
N ASN A 133 6.77 1.37 -10.81
CA ASN A 133 7.24 1.19 -9.45
C ASN A 133 6.27 1.73 -8.42
N GLU A 134 5.71 2.91 -8.69
CA GLU A 134 4.79 3.59 -7.77
C GLU A 134 3.75 4.42 -8.52
N ILE A 135 2.52 4.40 -8.01
CA ILE A 135 1.44 5.31 -8.44
C ILE A 135 0.85 5.98 -7.20
N THR A 136 0.88 7.31 -7.18
CA THR A 136 0.20 8.11 -6.16
C THR A 136 -1.08 8.70 -6.74
N VAL A 137 -2.22 8.43 -6.09
CA VAL A 137 -3.54 8.94 -6.49
C VAL A 137 -4.07 9.83 -5.38
N ARG A 138 -4.42 11.09 -5.70
CA ARG A 138 -4.88 12.09 -4.72
C ARG A 138 -6.19 12.73 -5.12
N PRO A 139 -7.07 13.04 -4.17
CA PRO A 139 -8.18 13.95 -4.44
C PRO A 139 -7.66 15.35 -4.75
N VAL A 140 -8.36 16.06 -5.62
CA VAL A 140 -8.04 17.44 -6.04
C VAL A 140 -8.53 18.46 -5.01
#